data_347cf361915334f965da4dfbfd354d96
#
_entry.id   347cf361915334f965da4dfbfd354d96
#
_cell.length_a   1.000
_cell.length_b   1.000
_cell.length_c   1.000
_cell.angle_alpha   90.00
_cell.angle_beta   90.00
_cell.angle_gamma   90.00
#
_symmetry.space_group_name_H-M   'P 1'
#
loop_
_entity.id
_entity.type
_entity.pdbx_description
1 polymer ?
#
loop_
_entity_poly.entity_id
_entity_poly.type
_entity_poly.pdbx_seq_one_letter_code
_entity_poly.pdbx_strand_id
1 'polypeptide(L)'
;MYRRISDGEFAAFLSTAYSGAPAVRRLLDEAGLRPNELGPPEAVLPRLRVTRKEELSAQQQEDPPFGGWVSGGMSSLRRVFVSPGPIYNVEGTRPDDWGAAEAFRAAGFGPGALVLHTFTYHLSPAAFMIEAGVL
;
A
#
# COMPACT_ATOMS: atom_id res chain seq x y z
N MET A 1 11.29 7.91 16.83
CA MET A 1 12.29 8.07 15.75
C MET A 1 11.80 7.24 14.58
N TYR A 2 11.44 7.86 13.44
CA TYR A 2 11.00 7.13 12.25
C TYR A 2 12.12 6.23 11.75
N ARG A 3 11.81 4.97 11.50
CA ARG A 3 12.73 4.09 10.79
C ARG A 3 12.73 4.49 9.31
N ARG A 4 13.82 5.04 8.82
CA ARG A 4 14.00 5.24 7.38
C ARG A 4 14.21 3.88 6.71
N ILE A 5 13.48 3.63 5.62
CA ILE A 5 13.72 2.45 4.77
C ILE A 5 15.14 2.56 4.17
N SER A 6 15.89 1.49 4.19
CA SER A 6 17.20 1.45 3.53
C SER A 6 17.03 1.35 2.01
N ASP A 7 18.05 1.79 1.27
CA ASP A 7 18.04 1.70 -0.21
C ASP A 7 17.85 0.26 -0.68
N GLY A 8 18.46 -0.71 0.01
CA GLY A 8 18.28 -2.13 -0.30
C GLY A 8 16.87 -2.65 -0.05
N GLU A 9 16.22 -2.25 1.03
CA GLU A 9 14.82 -2.61 1.31
C GLU A 9 13.87 -1.98 0.29
N PHE A 10 14.13 -0.74 -0.10
CA PHE A 10 13.35 -0.05 -1.13
C PHE A 10 13.49 -0.73 -2.49
N ALA A 11 14.72 -1.04 -2.92
CA ALA A 11 14.98 -1.74 -4.16
C ALA A 11 14.34 -3.14 -4.19
N ALA A 12 14.43 -3.90 -3.10
CA ALA A 12 13.81 -5.21 -2.96
C ALA A 12 12.28 -5.13 -3.05
N PHE A 13 11.68 -4.14 -2.38
CA PHE A 13 10.24 -3.88 -2.46
C PHE A 13 9.79 -3.59 -3.89
N LEU A 14 10.47 -2.65 -4.58
CA LEU A 14 10.12 -2.31 -5.97
C LEU A 14 10.36 -3.47 -6.94
N SER A 15 11.41 -4.27 -6.75
CA SER A 15 11.66 -5.46 -7.57
C SER A 15 10.56 -6.50 -7.42
N THR A 16 10.09 -6.73 -6.19
CA THR A 16 8.95 -7.60 -5.90
C THR A 16 7.66 -7.08 -6.55
N ALA A 17 7.40 -5.78 -6.39
CA ALA A 17 6.22 -5.13 -6.97
C ALA A 17 6.27 -5.14 -8.51
N TYR A 18 7.43 -4.89 -9.12
CA TYR A 18 7.64 -4.97 -10.57
C TYR A 18 7.30 -6.36 -11.12
N SER A 19 7.74 -7.40 -10.41
CA SER A 19 7.51 -8.79 -10.83
C SER A 19 6.06 -9.24 -10.63
N GLY A 20 5.42 -8.80 -9.54
CA GLY A 20 4.14 -9.29 -9.08
C GLY A 20 2.93 -8.42 -9.43
N ALA A 21 3.13 -7.12 -9.69
CA ALA A 21 2.05 -6.16 -9.94
C ALA A 21 2.19 -5.51 -11.33
N PRO A 22 1.40 -5.94 -12.34
CA PRO A 22 1.50 -5.41 -13.71
C PRO A 22 1.39 -3.88 -13.82
N ALA A 23 0.57 -3.24 -12.99
CA ALA A 23 0.43 -1.78 -12.97
C ALA A 23 1.71 -1.10 -12.49
N VAL A 24 2.38 -1.64 -11.46
CA VAL A 24 3.67 -1.13 -10.99
C VAL A 24 4.76 -1.32 -12.05
N ARG A 25 4.74 -2.45 -12.74
CA ARG A 25 5.66 -2.69 -13.88
C ARG A 25 5.50 -1.62 -14.94
N ARG A 26 4.27 -1.37 -15.40
CA ARG A 26 3.99 -0.31 -16.39
C ARG A 26 4.50 1.05 -15.92
N LEU A 27 4.22 1.42 -14.66
CA LEU A 27 4.66 2.68 -14.07
C LEU A 27 6.18 2.85 -14.08
N LEU A 28 6.93 1.80 -13.74
CA LEU A 28 8.39 1.83 -13.75
C LEU A 28 8.95 1.84 -15.18
N ASP A 29 8.38 1.05 -16.08
CA ASP A 29 8.78 1.01 -17.50
C ASP A 29 8.57 2.34 -18.19
N GLU A 30 7.45 3.03 -17.95
CA GLU A 30 7.15 4.37 -18.45
C GLU A 30 8.19 5.41 -17.97
N ALA A 31 8.70 5.26 -16.75
CA ALA A 31 9.75 6.09 -16.20
C ALA A 31 11.17 5.70 -16.66
N GLY A 32 11.30 4.63 -17.47
CA GLY A 32 12.59 4.08 -17.88
C GLY A 32 13.40 3.50 -16.73
N LEU A 33 12.71 2.96 -15.72
CA LEU A 33 13.33 2.37 -14.52
C LEU A 33 13.30 0.84 -14.59
N ARG A 34 14.43 0.19 -14.27
CA ARG A 34 14.54 -1.27 -14.20
C ARG A 34 14.90 -1.70 -12.78
N PRO A 35 14.41 -2.85 -12.29
CA PRO A 35 14.64 -3.32 -10.92
C PRO A 35 16.10 -3.43 -10.50
N ASN A 36 16.98 -3.75 -11.43
CA ASN A 36 18.43 -3.89 -11.21
C ASN A 36 19.21 -2.55 -11.25
N GLU A 37 18.53 -1.45 -11.61
CA GLU A 37 19.12 -0.12 -11.78
C GLU A 37 18.50 0.91 -10.84
N LEU A 38 17.70 0.45 -9.86
CA LEU A 38 17.01 1.33 -8.91
C LEU A 38 18.02 1.93 -7.93
N GLY A 39 18.04 3.25 -7.91
CA GLY A 39 18.73 4.04 -6.89
C GLY A 39 17.91 4.21 -5.61
N PRO A 40 18.34 5.13 -4.73
CA PRO A 40 17.61 5.44 -3.51
C PRO A 40 16.23 6.07 -3.81
N PRO A 41 15.31 6.06 -2.84
CA PRO A 41 13.94 6.61 -3.01
C PRO A 41 13.92 8.02 -3.61
N GLU A 42 14.85 8.87 -3.18
CA GLU A 42 14.96 10.26 -3.62
C GLU A 42 15.30 10.42 -5.11
N ALA A 43 15.96 9.42 -5.70
CA ALA A 43 16.28 9.41 -7.12
C ALA A 43 15.18 8.75 -7.97
N VAL A 44 14.43 7.82 -7.41
CA VAL A 44 13.39 7.04 -8.11
C VAL A 44 12.03 7.75 -8.08
N LEU A 45 11.56 8.12 -6.87
CA LEU A 45 10.20 8.62 -6.68
C LEU A 45 9.85 9.86 -7.54
N PRO A 46 10.73 10.86 -7.71
CA PRO A 46 10.43 12.03 -8.55
C PRO A 46 10.24 11.71 -10.04
N ARG A 47 10.70 10.55 -10.49
CA ARG A 47 10.57 10.11 -11.89
C ARG A 47 9.25 9.41 -12.17
N LEU A 48 8.57 8.94 -11.12
CA LEU A 48 7.29 8.25 -11.26
C LEU A 48 6.15 9.26 -11.40
N ARG A 49 5.24 9.01 -12.33
CA ARG A 49 4.01 9.78 -12.38
C ARG A 49 3.14 9.50 -11.14
N VAL A 50 2.43 10.51 -10.69
CA VAL A 50 1.46 10.35 -9.59
C VAL A 50 0.23 9.60 -10.12
N THR A 51 -0.09 8.47 -9.53
CA THR A 51 -1.36 7.76 -9.77
C THR A 51 -2.47 8.43 -8.96
N ARG A 52 -3.48 8.92 -9.64
CA ARG A 52 -4.61 9.60 -9.00
C ARG A 52 -5.70 8.60 -8.63
N LYS A 53 -6.40 8.86 -7.53
CA LYS A 53 -7.47 7.98 -7.04
C LYS A 53 -8.58 7.78 -8.08
N GLU A 54 -8.89 8.81 -8.84
CA GLU A 54 -9.92 8.78 -9.87
C GLU A 54 -9.59 7.80 -11.02
N GLU A 55 -8.30 7.60 -11.29
CA GLU A 55 -7.82 6.66 -12.31
C GLU A 55 -8.00 5.19 -11.87
N LEU A 56 -7.95 4.93 -10.56
CA LEU A 56 -7.97 3.55 -10.03
C LEU A 56 -9.29 2.84 -10.33
N SER A 57 -10.42 3.53 -10.25
CA SER A 57 -11.73 2.94 -10.55
C SER A 57 -11.81 2.44 -11.99
N ALA A 58 -11.35 3.25 -12.95
CA ALA A 58 -11.31 2.87 -14.36
C ALA A 58 -10.37 1.69 -14.59
N GLN A 59 -9.15 1.74 -14.02
CA GLN A 59 -8.17 0.66 -14.16
C GLN A 59 -8.67 -0.67 -13.58
N GLN A 60 -9.42 -0.63 -12.47
CA GLN A 60 -10.01 -1.83 -11.87
C GLN A 60 -11.18 -2.39 -12.69
N GLN A 61 -11.86 -1.57 -13.48
CA GLN A 61 -12.88 -2.03 -14.44
C GLN A 61 -12.26 -2.63 -15.69
N GLU A 62 -11.14 -2.09 -16.16
CA GLU A 62 -10.41 -2.57 -17.33
C GLU A 62 -9.67 -3.88 -17.06
N ASP A 63 -9.09 -4.04 -15.86
CA ASP A 63 -8.34 -5.23 -15.42
C ASP A 63 -8.84 -5.68 -14.03
N PRO A 64 -10.02 -6.37 -13.96
CA PRO A 64 -10.62 -6.76 -12.70
C PRO A 64 -9.83 -7.83 -11.95
N PRO A 65 -9.87 -7.83 -10.60
CA PRO A 65 -10.59 -6.87 -9.76
C PRO A 65 -9.76 -5.67 -9.32
N PHE A 66 -8.44 -5.66 -9.49
CA PHE A 66 -7.55 -4.72 -8.83
C PHE A 66 -6.73 -3.82 -9.78
N GLY A 67 -7.00 -3.83 -11.09
CA GLY A 67 -6.29 -2.99 -12.05
C GLY A 67 -4.80 -3.33 -12.22
N GLY A 68 -4.40 -4.55 -11.85
CA GLY A 68 -2.99 -4.95 -11.85
C GLY A 68 -2.14 -4.37 -10.72
N TRP A 69 -2.75 -3.73 -9.69
CA TRP A 69 -2.02 -3.09 -8.57
C TRP A 69 -1.64 -4.04 -7.44
N VAL A 70 -2.17 -5.25 -7.41
CA VAL A 70 -1.92 -6.23 -6.35
C VAL A 70 -0.91 -7.26 -6.81
N SER A 71 0.16 -7.44 -6.03
CA SER A 71 1.12 -8.51 -6.22
C SER A 71 0.66 -9.76 -5.47
N GLY A 72 0.74 -10.92 -6.11
CA GLY A 72 0.30 -12.19 -5.56
C GLY A 72 -1.15 -12.54 -5.89
N GLY A 73 -1.57 -13.73 -5.48
CA GLY A 73 -2.91 -14.25 -5.75
C GLY A 73 -3.93 -13.88 -4.67
N MET A 74 -5.21 -14.13 -4.94
CA MET A 74 -6.31 -13.92 -3.99
C MET A 74 -6.09 -14.61 -2.63
N SER A 75 -5.37 -15.72 -2.61
CA SER A 75 -5.04 -16.47 -1.38
C SER A 75 -4.07 -15.74 -0.44
N SER A 76 -3.38 -14.71 -0.91
CA SER A 76 -2.52 -13.86 -0.07
C SER A 76 -3.26 -12.71 0.60
N LEU A 77 -4.55 -12.56 0.32
CA LEU A 77 -5.37 -11.48 0.86
C LEU A 77 -6.16 -11.96 2.08
N ARG A 78 -6.18 -11.12 3.11
CA ARG A 78 -6.99 -11.33 4.31
C ARG A 78 -8.39 -10.75 4.15
N ARG A 79 -8.48 -9.55 3.55
CA ARG A 79 -9.74 -8.82 3.30
C ARG A 79 -9.67 -8.05 2.01
N VAL A 80 -10.85 -7.83 1.43
CA VAL A 80 -11.07 -6.86 0.35
C VAL A 80 -12.11 -5.86 0.81
N PHE A 81 -11.82 -4.60 0.64
CA PHE A 81 -12.69 -3.48 1.00
C PHE A 81 -13.14 -2.74 -0.25
N VAL A 82 -14.22 -1.97 -0.11
CA VAL A 82 -14.70 -1.06 -1.14
C VAL A 82 -14.78 0.35 -0.55
N SER A 83 -13.94 1.24 -1.03
CA SER A 83 -14.01 2.66 -0.66
C SER A 83 -14.85 3.44 -1.66
N PRO A 84 -15.34 4.65 -1.28
CA PRO A 84 -16.08 5.48 -2.23
C PRO A 84 -15.28 5.75 -3.51
N GLY A 85 -15.96 5.47 -4.68
CA GLY A 85 -15.32 5.62 -5.97
C GLY A 85 -15.88 4.75 -7.10
N PRO A 86 -16.45 3.51 -6.96
CA PRO A 86 -16.04 2.46 -6.03
C PRO A 86 -14.64 1.95 -6.33
N ILE A 87 -13.82 1.83 -5.32
CA ILE A 87 -12.42 1.38 -5.45
C ILE A 87 -12.18 0.22 -4.49
N TYR A 88 -11.69 -0.90 -5.02
CA TYR A 88 -11.26 -2.03 -4.22
C TYR A 88 -9.92 -1.77 -3.57
N ASN A 89 -9.85 -2.02 -2.26
CA ASN A 89 -8.63 -1.97 -1.47
C ASN A 89 -8.40 -3.34 -0.83
N VAL A 90 -7.17 -3.77 -0.73
CA VAL A 90 -6.84 -5.09 -0.20
C VAL A 90 -6.04 -4.96 1.09
N GLU A 91 -6.21 -5.94 1.96
CA GLU A 91 -5.39 -6.16 3.14
C GLU A 91 -4.70 -7.51 3.01
N GLY A 92 -3.40 -7.53 3.16
CA GLY A 92 -2.61 -8.75 3.21
C GLY A 92 -2.70 -9.43 4.58
N THR A 93 -1.83 -10.41 4.81
CA THR A 93 -1.86 -11.25 6.01
C THR A 93 -0.98 -10.76 7.15
N ARG A 94 -0.21 -9.70 6.96
CA ARG A 94 0.62 -9.12 8.03
C ARG A 94 -0.25 -8.47 9.11
N PRO A 95 0.16 -8.49 10.38
CA PRO A 95 -0.62 -7.90 11.49
C PRO A 95 -0.98 -6.42 11.25
N ASP A 96 -0.03 -5.60 10.88
CA ASP A 96 -0.21 -4.18 10.49
C ASP A 96 0.20 -4.00 9.02
N ASP A 97 -0.64 -4.52 8.12
CA ASP A 97 -0.36 -4.51 6.68
C ASP A 97 -0.33 -3.09 6.08
N TRP A 98 -1.04 -2.17 6.71
CA TRP A 98 -1.12 -0.77 6.32
C TRP A 98 -0.01 0.10 6.89
N GLY A 99 0.79 -0.41 7.85
CA GLY A 99 1.86 0.33 8.51
C GLY A 99 1.37 1.46 9.42
N ALA A 100 0.17 1.35 9.98
CA ALA A 100 -0.45 2.38 10.80
C ALA A 100 0.21 2.52 12.18
N ALA A 101 0.80 1.45 12.72
CA ALA A 101 1.44 1.46 14.04
C ALA A 101 2.58 2.49 14.15
N GLU A 102 3.36 2.69 13.10
CA GLU A 102 4.43 3.72 13.12
C GLU A 102 3.85 5.13 13.21
N ALA A 103 2.75 5.41 12.50
CA ALA A 103 2.08 6.69 12.57
C ALA A 103 1.52 6.97 13.97
N PHE A 104 0.90 5.96 14.60
CA PHE A 104 0.39 6.08 15.98
C PHE A 104 1.51 6.28 16.99
N ARG A 105 2.61 5.54 16.88
CA ARG A 105 3.79 5.76 17.75
C ARG A 105 4.37 7.17 17.59
N ALA A 106 4.44 7.65 16.35
CA ALA A 106 4.91 9.02 16.09
C ALA A 106 3.98 10.09 16.66
N ALA A 107 2.68 9.80 16.73
CA ALA A 107 1.68 10.66 17.37
C ALA A 107 1.65 10.53 18.90
N GLY A 108 2.53 9.70 19.50
CA GLY A 108 2.67 9.56 20.95
C GLY A 108 1.84 8.44 21.56
N PHE A 109 1.19 7.61 20.75
CA PHE A 109 0.51 6.41 21.27
C PHE A 109 1.55 5.33 21.63
N GLY A 110 1.32 4.63 22.73
CA GLY A 110 2.22 3.58 23.19
C GLY A 110 1.54 2.59 24.13
N PRO A 111 2.28 1.61 24.65
CA PRO A 111 1.75 0.63 25.57
C PRO A 111 1.00 1.28 26.74
N GLY A 112 -0.22 0.81 27.01
CA GLY A 112 -1.08 1.36 28.04
C GLY A 112 -1.93 2.56 27.62
N ALA A 113 -1.82 3.04 26.38
CA ALA A 113 -2.72 4.07 25.85
C ALA A 113 -4.15 3.53 25.73
N LEU A 114 -5.13 4.31 26.17
CA LEU A 114 -6.54 3.99 25.96
C LEU A 114 -7.02 4.73 24.71
N VAL A 115 -7.46 3.95 23.71
CA VAL A 115 -7.91 4.50 22.42
C VAL A 115 -9.42 4.29 22.27
N LEU A 116 -10.18 5.39 22.13
CA LEU A 116 -11.58 5.34 21.72
C LEU A 116 -11.66 5.42 20.19
N HIS A 117 -11.98 4.29 19.58
CA HIS A 117 -12.13 4.17 18.14
C HIS A 117 -13.61 4.26 17.74
N THR A 118 -13.96 5.26 16.91
CA THR A 118 -15.35 5.57 16.55
C THR A 118 -15.69 5.27 15.09
N PHE A 119 -14.78 4.72 14.31
CA PHE A 119 -15.07 4.27 12.95
C PHE A 119 -15.88 2.99 12.95
N THR A 120 -16.77 2.86 11.98
CA THR A 120 -17.61 1.66 11.80
C THR A 120 -16.85 0.58 11.02
N TYR A 121 -16.92 -0.66 11.49
CA TYR A 121 -16.42 -1.84 10.78
C TYR A 121 -17.41 -2.23 9.67
N HIS A 122 -17.13 -1.82 8.44
CA HIS A 122 -17.96 -2.11 7.26
C HIS A 122 -17.10 -2.27 5.99
N LEU A 123 -17.58 -1.81 4.84
CA LEU A 123 -16.87 -1.96 3.55
C LEU A 123 -15.57 -1.14 3.44
N SER A 124 -15.43 -0.04 4.18
CA SER A 124 -14.23 0.80 4.16
C SER A 124 -13.12 0.24 5.08
N PRO A 125 -11.84 0.34 4.71
CA PRO A 125 -10.74 -0.21 5.50
C PRO A 125 -10.40 0.56 6.78
N ALA A 126 -10.88 1.80 6.96
CA ALA A 126 -10.39 2.73 7.98
C ALA A 126 -10.41 2.17 9.41
N ALA A 127 -11.51 1.52 9.82
CA ALA A 127 -11.62 0.93 11.16
C ALA A 127 -10.56 -0.16 11.39
N PHE A 128 -10.39 -1.04 10.42
CA PHE A 128 -9.43 -2.15 10.49
C PHE A 128 -7.97 -1.66 10.49
N MET A 129 -7.67 -0.59 9.73
CA MET A 129 -6.35 0.03 9.71
C MET A 129 -5.99 0.62 11.07
N ILE A 130 -6.93 1.35 11.69
CA ILE A 130 -6.73 1.97 12.99
C ILE A 130 -6.55 0.89 14.05
N GLU A 131 -7.44 -0.10 14.09
CA GLU A 131 -7.35 -1.22 15.04
C GLU A 131 -5.99 -1.93 14.93
N ALA A 132 -5.58 -2.33 13.72
CA ALA A 132 -4.30 -2.99 13.49
C ALA A 132 -3.10 -2.15 13.93
N GLY A 133 -3.21 -0.83 13.81
CA GLY A 133 -2.13 0.08 14.18
C GLY A 133 -2.02 0.36 15.69
N VAL A 134 -3.09 0.14 16.47
CA VAL A 134 -3.08 0.38 17.93
C VAL A 134 -2.92 -0.89 18.76
N LEU A 135 -3.15 -2.09 18.18
CA LEU A 135 -2.91 -3.40 18.80
C LEU A 135 -1.46 -3.84 18.65
#